data_33bc43f8923efee1631aa92ac8445d58
#
_entry.id   33bc43f8923efee1631aa92ac8445d58
#
_cell.length_a   1.000
_cell.length_b   1.000
_cell.length_c   1.000
_cell.angle_alpha   90.00
_cell.angle_beta   90.00
_cell.angle_gamma   90.00
#
_symmetry.space_group_name_H-M   'P 1'
#
loop_
_entity.id
_entity.type
_entity.pdbx_description
1 polymer ?
#
loop_
_entity_poly.entity_id
_entity_poly.type
_entity_poly.pdbx_seq_one_letter_code
_entity_poly.pdbx_strand_id
1 'polypeptide(L)'
;TQTQSDFPERDYCMVVLFLNCGMRLAELVGMDLGDIDLEQRQIRLFGKGHKERMVYLNDACVEALQLYLRKRNTMEGLSPKEKAVFITRMRKERISNRRVEQLISGAMKAAGLKGFSTHKLRHTAATLMYQTGNVDILTLKQLLGHSSVGTTQIYTHLQEFQVRSAIEENPLGKVLPIKAAKASLDTTDAVGETSVENDPAGEDASEPS
;
A
#
# COMPACT_ATOMS: atom_id res chain seq x y z
N THR A 1 8.57 14.82 -16.82
CA THR A 1 9.48 14.00 -16.01
C THR A 1 8.65 13.31 -14.95
N GLN A 2 8.30 12.03 -15.17
CA GLN A 2 7.76 11.16 -14.14
C GLN A 2 8.84 11.02 -13.08
N THR A 3 8.59 11.50 -11.88
CA THR A 3 9.45 11.28 -10.72
C THR A 3 9.29 9.81 -10.33
N GLN A 4 10.09 8.96 -10.95
CA GLN A 4 10.17 7.56 -10.57
C GLN A 4 10.61 7.50 -9.10
N SER A 5 9.90 6.77 -8.27
CA SER A 5 10.25 6.60 -6.86
C SER A 5 11.66 6.04 -6.72
N ASP A 6 12.45 6.61 -5.82
CA ASP A 6 13.77 6.11 -5.46
C ASP A 6 13.70 4.82 -4.61
N PHE A 7 12.51 4.49 -4.09
CA PHE A 7 12.28 3.31 -3.26
C PHE A 7 10.81 2.83 -3.42
N PRO A 8 10.47 2.22 -4.58
CA PRO A 8 9.08 1.90 -4.91
C PRO A 8 8.41 0.92 -3.95
N GLU A 9 9.14 -0.06 -3.39
CA GLU A 9 8.59 -1.01 -2.44
C GLU A 9 8.15 -0.32 -1.13
N ARG A 10 8.90 0.67 -0.68
CA ARG A 10 8.54 1.51 0.47
C ARG A 10 7.28 2.30 0.19
N ASP A 11 7.25 3.00 -0.93
CA ASP A 11 6.18 3.91 -1.27
C ASP A 11 4.87 3.14 -1.51
N TYR A 12 4.95 1.98 -2.14
CA TYR A 12 3.82 1.05 -2.28
C TYR A 12 3.30 0.58 -0.91
N CYS A 13 4.19 0.13 -0.04
CA CYS A 13 3.82 -0.32 1.30
C CYS A 13 3.10 0.78 2.09
N MET A 14 3.58 2.03 2.04
CA MET A 14 2.91 3.16 2.69
C MET A 14 1.50 3.39 2.14
N VAL A 15 1.30 3.33 0.82
CA VAL A 15 -0.04 3.48 0.19
C VAL A 15 -0.97 2.36 0.64
N VAL A 16 -0.51 1.11 0.61
CA VAL A 16 -1.30 -0.05 1.05
C VAL A 16 -1.75 0.09 2.50
N LEU A 17 -0.85 0.47 3.39
CA LEU A 17 -1.18 0.67 4.81
C LEU A 17 -2.15 1.82 5.03
N PHE A 18 -2.01 2.95 4.31
CA PHE A 18 -2.98 4.03 4.41
C PHE A 18 -4.38 3.61 3.97
N LEU A 19 -4.48 2.87 2.87
CA LEU A 19 -5.76 2.48 2.27
C LEU A 19 -6.44 1.29 2.97
N ASN A 20 -5.67 0.39 3.58
CA ASN A 20 -6.22 -0.79 4.25
C ASN A 20 -6.38 -0.61 5.76
N CYS A 21 -5.47 0.11 6.40
CA CYS A 21 -5.48 0.26 7.87
C CYS A 21 -5.96 1.64 8.33
N GLY A 22 -6.07 2.60 7.42
CA GLY A 22 -6.49 3.96 7.77
C GLY A 22 -5.59 4.63 8.80
N MET A 23 -4.28 4.37 8.78
CA MET A 23 -3.31 4.96 9.71
C MET A 23 -3.24 6.48 9.60
N ARG A 24 -2.88 7.16 10.70
CA ARG A 24 -2.45 8.56 10.63
C ARG A 24 -1.03 8.65 10.11
N LEU A 25 -0.72 9.76 9.43
CA LEU A 25 0.64 10.01 8.91
C LEU A 25 1.71 9.90 10.01
N ALA A 26 1.48 10.52 11.16
CA ALA A 26 2.42 10.47 12.28
C ALA A 26 2.56 9.06 12.89
N GLU A 27 1.49 8.26 12.91
CA GLU A 27 1.53 6.87 13.33
C GLU A 27 2.39 6.04 12.39
N LEU A 28 2.19 6.16 11.08
CA LEU A 28 2.97 5.44 10.07
C LEU A 28 4.45 5.81 10.14
N VAL A 29 4.77 7.10 10.21
CA VAL A 29 6.16 7.58 10.29
C VAL A 29 6.81 7.16 11.59
N GLY A 30 6.05 7.15 12.71
CA GLY A 30 6.52 6.81 14.04
C GLY A 30 6.82 5.33 14.26
N MET A 31 6.36 4.42 13.39
CA MET A 31 6.52 2.98 13.60
C MET A 31 7.98 2.54 13.70
N ASP A 32 8.25 1.66 14.66
CA ASP A 32 9.49 0.92 14.79
C ASP A 32 9.30 -0.55 14.37
N LEU A 33 10.40 -1.22 14.03
CA LEU A 33 10.36 -2.64 13.65
C LEU A 33 9.75 -3.53 14.75
N GLY A 34 9.98 -3.19 16.02
CA GLY A 34 9.42 -3.90 17.17
C GLY A 34 7.92 -3.70 17.39
N ASP A 35 7.28 -2.80 16.62
CA ASP A 35 5.84 -2.59 16.69
C ASP A 35 5.06 -3.52 15.76
N ILE A 36 5.76 -4.23 14.85
CA ILE A 36 5.15 -5.11 13.86
C ILE A 36 5.23 -6.55 14.31
N ASP A 37 4.08 -7.20 14.38
CA ASP A 37 3.94 -8.64 14.57
C ASP A 37 3.27 -9.22 13.32
N LEU A 38 4.09 -9.79 12.42
CA LEU A 38 3.59 -10.39 11.18
C LEU A 38 2.94 -11.76 11.41
N GLU A 39 3.30 -12.45 12.49
CA GLU A 39 2.71 -13.73 12.86
C GLU A 39 1.26 -13.55 13.32
N GLN A 40 1.06 -12.58 14.23
CA GLN A 40 -0.27 -12.20 14.70
C GLN A 40 -1.00 -11.25 13.76
N ARG A 41 -0.35 -10.84 12.65
CA ARG A 41 -0.89 -9.90 11.66
C ARG A 41 -1.39 -8.61 12.29
N GLN A 42 -0.56 -7.97 13.10
CA GLN A 42 -0.93 -6.74 13.78
C GLN A 42 0.24 -5.77 13.91
N ILE A 43 -0.09 -4.50 14.07
CA ILE A 43 0.85 -3.41 14.34
C ILE A 43 0.36 -2.64 15.56
N ARG A 44 1.25 -2.40 16.50
CA ARG A 44 1.02 -1.51 17.63
C ARG A 44 1.36 -0.08 17.22
N LEU A 45 0.39 0.81 17.35
CA LEU A 45 0.55 2.22 17.01
C LEU A 45 0.41 3.10 18.24
N PHE A 46 1.19 4.17 18.29
CA PHE A 46 1.17 5.18 19.32
C PHE A 46 0.54 6.47 18.77
N GLY A 47 -0.60 6.86 19.32
CA GLY A 47 -1.31 8.07 18.96
C GLY A 47 -0.93 9.27 19.85
N LYS A 48 -1.67 10.38 19.70
CA LYS A 48 -1.51 11.58 20.52
C LYS A 48 -1.68 11.25 22.02
N GLY A 49 -0.70 11.66 22.83
CA GLY A 49 -0.69 11.38 24.28
C GLY A 49 -0.29 9.95 24.64
N HIS A 50 0.55 9.29 23.81
CA HIS A 50 1.02 7.91 24.02
C HIS A 50 -0.10 6.85 24.16
N LYS A 51 -1.30 7.14 23.65
CA LYS A 51 -2.37 6.15 23.61
C LYS A 51 -2.02 5.09 22.56
N GLU A 52 -1.94 3.85 23.00
CA GLU A 52 -1.72 2.70 22.14
C GLU A 52 -3.02 2.29 21.45
N ARG A 53 -2.91 1.81 20.22
CA ARG A 53 -3.95 1.07 19.53
C ARG A 53 -3.34 -0.01 18.64
N MET A 54 -4.03 -1.13 18.55
CA MET A 54 -3.67 -2.20 17.62
C MET A 54 -4.31 -1.94 16.26
N VAL A 55 -3.58 -2.29 15.21
CA VAL A 55 -4.06 -2.29 13.83
C VAL A 55 -3.84 -3.69 13.27
N TYR A 56 -4.88 -4.28 12.70
CA TYR A 56 -4.81 -5.59 12.08
C TYR A 56 -4.44 -5.48 10.60
N LEU A 57 -3.78 -6.52 10.10
CA LEU A 57 -3.24 -6.56 8.75
C LEU A 57 -3.95 -7.63 7.94
N ASN A 58 -4.50 -7.26 6.78
CA ASN A 58 -4.92 -8.23 5.77
C ASN A 58 -3.72 -8.69 4.93
N ASP A 59 -3.94 -9.64 4.02
CA ASP A 59 -2.90 -10.24 3.20
C ASP A 59 -2.11 -9.19 2.40
N ALA A 60 -2.78 -8.21 1.80
CA ALA A 60 -2.11 -7.16 1.04
C ALA A 60 -1.14 -6.33 1.90
N CYS A 61 -1.52 -6.04 3.17
CA CYS A 61 -0.65 -5.34 4.11
C CYS A 61 0.57 -6.18 4.49
N VAL A 62 0.36 -7.47 4.77
CA VAL A 62 1.44 -8.40 5.14
C VAL A 62 2.42 -8.54 3.98
N GLU A 63 1.94 -8.78 2.76
CA GLU A 63 2.78 -8.90 1.57
C GLU A 63 3.57 -7.62 1.28
N ALA A 64 2.92 -6.46 1.35
CA ALA A 64 3.58 -5.17 1.13
C ALA A 64 4.67 -4.90 2.17
N LEU A 65 4.41 -5.20 3.44
CA LEU A 65 5.39 -5.09 4.52
C LEU A 65 6.56 -6.04 4.31
N GLN A 66 6.29 -7.32 4.02
CA GLN A 66 7.34 -8.30 3.78
C GLN A 66 8.21 -7.92 2.59
N LEU A 67 7.61 -7.46 1.49
CA LEU A 67 8.33 -7.01 0.30
C LEU A 67 9.26 -5.84 0.64
N TYR A 68 8.74 -4.83 1.31
CA TYR A 68 9.52 -3.67 1.71
C TYR A 68 10.61 -4.02 2.72
N LEU A 69 10.28 -4.75 3.79
CA LEU A 69 11.23 -5.10 4.85
C LEU A 69 12.39 -5.95 4.33
N ARG A 70 12.13 -6.90 3.43
CA ARG A 70 13.23 -7.64 2.75
C ARG A 70 14.18 -6.68 2.04
N LYS A 71 13.65 -5.72 1.28
CA LYS A 71 14.46 -4.74 0.56
C LYS A 71 15.19 -3.78 1.50
N ARG A 72 14.50 -3.30 2.55
CA ARG A 72 15.08 -2.45 3.58
C ARG A 72 16.27 -3.12 4.26
N ASN A 73 16.12 -4.37 4.68
CA ASN A 73 17.14 -5.08 5.46
C ASN A 73 18.38 -5.49 4.64
N THR A 74 18.27 -5.49 3.31
CA THR A 74 19.41 -5.71 2.41
C THR A 74 20.09 -4.41 1.95
N MET A 75 19.70 -3.26 2.50
CA MET A 75 20.33 -1.98 2.13
C MET A 75 21.74 -1.90 2.69
N GLU A 76 22.71 -1.74 1.80
CA GLU A 76 24.10 -1.53 2.18
C GLU A 76 24.26 -0.26 3.04
N GLY A 77 25.01 -0.35 4.14
CA GLY A 77 25.26 0.74 5.06
C GLY A 77 24.07 1.16 5.93
N LEU A 78 23.02 0.34 6.02
CA LEU A 78 21.97 0.54 7.02
C LEU A 78 22.51 0.18 8.41
N SER A 79 22.33 1.09 9.37
CA SER A 79 22.73 0.84 10.74
C SER A 79 21.89 -0.30 11.36
N PRO A 80 22.48 -1.30 12.01
CA PRO A 80 21.76 -2.31 12.77
C PRO A 80 20.91 -1.74 13.92
N LYS A 81 21.22 -0.51 14.34
CA LYS A 81 20.51 0.21 15.42
C LYS A 81 19.29 1.00 14.89
N GLU A 82 19.15 1.13 13.57
CA GLU A 82 18.00 1.85 13.01
C GLU A 82 16.71 1.04 13.16
N LYS A 83 15.85 1.53 14.05
CA LYS A 83 14.59 0.86 14.41
C LYS A 83 13.42 1.27 13.53
N ALA A 84 13.50 2.44 12.87
CA ALA A 84 12.40 2.95 12.08
C ALA A 84 11.99 1.97 10.99
N VAL A 85 10.69 1.71 10.85
CA VAL A 85 10.17 0.91 9.73
C VAL A 85 10.45 1.63 8.43
N PHE A 86 9.95 2.85 8.27
CA PHE A 86 10.10 3.62 7.05
C PHE A 86 11.30 4.54 7.10
N ILE A 87 12.23 4.31 6.18
CA ILE A 87 13.48 5.04 6.08
C ILE A 87 13.66 5.70 4.70
N THR A 88 14.48 6.74 4.66
CA THR A 88 14.93 7.35 3.41
C THR A 88 16.01 6.47 2.75
N ARG A 89 16.05 6.43 1.42
CA ARG A 89 17.05 5.64 0.69
C ARG A 89 18.48 6.15 0.90
N MET A 90 18.65 7.45 0.87
CA MET A 90 19.98 8.08 0.93
C MET A 90 20.58 8.03 2.34
N ARG A 91 19.87 8.59 3.32
CA ARG A 91 20.38 8.71 4.69
C ARG A 91 20.16 7.47 5.54
N LYS A 92 19.19 6.60 5.12
CA LYS A 92 18.81 5.40 5.87
C LYS A 92 18.32 5.71 7.30
N GLU A 93 17.74 6.87 7.44
CA GLU A 93 17.13 7.38 8.66
C GLU A 93 15.61 7.41 8.52
N ARG A 94 14.89 7.47 9.63
CA ARG A 94 13.44 7.62 9.66
C ARG A 94 12.96 8.68 8.68
N ILE A 95 11.99 8.32 7.85
CA ILE A 95 11.37 9.24 6.89
C ILE A 95 10.57 10.32 7.63
N SER A 96 10.56 11.54 7.12
CA SER A 96 9.77 12.63 7.70
C SER A 96 8.33 12.65 7.18
N ASN A 97 7.39 13.20 7.96
CA ASN A 97 6.00 13.42 7.54
C ASN A 97 5.93 14.15 6.19
N ARG A 98 6.69 15.24 6.04
CA ARG A 98 6.76 16.03 4.81
C ARG A 98 7.18 15.18 3.60
N ARG A 99 8.16 14.30 3.79
CA ARG A 99 8.62 13.44 2.69
C ARG A 99 7.57 12.42 2.30
N VAL A 100 6.86 11.81 3.25
CA VAL A 100 5.74 10.91 2.97
C VAL A 100 4.62 11.63 2.22
N GLU A 101 4.24 12.84 2.64
CA GLU A 101 3.22 13.64 1.94
C GLU A 101 3.63 13.91 0.49
N GLN A 102 4.88 14.27 0.24
CA GLN A 102 5.40 14.50 -1.12
C GLN A 102 5.35 13.23 -1.97
N LEU A 103 5.77 12.09 -1.42
CA LEU A 103 5.76 10.81 -2.12
C LEU A 103 4.34 10.37 -2.45
N ILE A 104 3.43 10.42 -1.48
CA ILE A 104 2.02 10.07 -1.68
C ILE A 104 1.36 10.99 -2.71
N SER A 105 1.54 12.31 -2.57
CA SER A 105 0.99 13.28 -3.53
C SER A 105 1.53 13.06 -4.95
N GLY A 106 2.83 12.76 -5.07
CA GLY A 106 3.47 12.44 -6.35
C GLY A 106 2.91 11.16 -6.98
N ALA A 107 2.80 10.08 -6.19
CA ALA A 107 2.24 8.80 -6.63
C ALA A 107 0.78 8.93 -7.09
N MET A 108 -0.05 9.63 -6.31
CA MET A 108 -1.45 9.88 -6.66
C MET A 108 -1.58 10.71 -7.93
N LYS A 109 -0.75 11.75 -8.08
CA LYS A 109 -0.71 12.56 -9.31
C LYS A 109 -0.32 11.73 -10.53
N ALA A 110 0.67 10.85 -10.40
CA ALA A 110 1.10 9.95 -11.47
C ALA A 110 -0.02 8.97 -11.87
N ALA A 111 -0.85 8.55 -10.91
CA ALA A 111 -2.04 7.73 -11.13
C ALA A 111 -3.27 8.54 -11.64
N GLY A 112 -3.12 9.83 -11.97
CA GLY A 112 -4.23 10.68 -12.43
C GLY A 112 -5.14 11.22 -11.31
N LEU A 113 -4.86 10.89 -10.05
CA LEU A 113 -5.67 11.27 -8.87
C LEU A 113 -5.17 12.60 -8.29
N LYS A 114 -5.64 13.72 -8.83
CA LYS A 114 -5.25 15.05 -8.36
C LYS A 114 -5.88 15.37 -7.00
N GLY A 115 -5.09 16.04 -6.11
CA GLY A 115 -5.56 16.52 -4.82
C GLY A 115 -5.74 15.43 -3.75
N PHE A 116 -5.23 14.23 -3.96
CA PHE A 116 -5.16 13.20 -2.92
C PHE A 116 -3.98 13.44 -1.98
N SER A 117 -4.24 13.34 -0.69
CA SER A 117 -3.28 13.47 0.41
C SER A 117 -3.37 12.25 1.31
N THR A 118 -2.41 12.09 2.23
CA THR A 118 -2.44 11.03 3.24
C THR A 118 -3.73 11.03 4.04
N HIS A 119 -4.30 12.22 4.33
CA HIS A 119 -5.59 12.35 5.02
C HIS A 119 -6.75 11.83 4.17
N LYS A 120 -6.75 12.14 2.86
CA LYS A 120 -7.78 11.62 1.94
C LYS A 120 -7.68 10.09 1.78
N LEU A 121 -6.48 9.53 1.71
CA LEU A 121 -6.31 8.05 1.66
C LEU A 121 -6.90 7.40 2.91
N ARG A 122 -6.64 7.94 4.09
CA ARG A 122 -7.25 7.47 5.34
C ARG A 122 -8.78 7.60 5.32
N HIS A 123 -9.30 8.69 4.75
CA HIS A 123 -10.75 8.87 4.62
C HIS A 123 -11.36 7.87 3.63
N THR A 124 -10.66 7.59 2.54
CA THR A 124 -11.03 6.54 1.58
C THR A 124 -11.07 5.17 2.26
N ALA A 125 -10.05 4.82 3.05
CA ALA A 125 -10.04 3.58 3.83
C ALA A 125 -11.29 3.47 4.73
N ALA A 126 -11.61 4.53 5.46
CA ALA A 126 -12.79 4.59 6.32
C ALA A 126 -14.10 4.37 5.53
N THR A 127 -14.21 5.03 4.38
CA THR A 127 -15.40 4.92 3.51
C THR A 127 -15.55 3.51 2.96
N LEU A 128 -14.46 2.91 2.49
CA LEU A 128 -14.48 1.55 1.95
C LEU A 128 -14.88 0.53 3.03
N MET A 129 -14.30 0.62 4.23
CA MET A 129 -14.67 -0.25 5.35
C MET A 129 -16.14 -0.10 5.76
N TYR A 130 -16.67 1.13 5.75
CA TYR A 130 -18.07 1.38 6.06
C TYR A 130 -19.01 0.83 4.98
N GLN A 131 -18.62 0.94 3.71
CA GLN A 131 -19.42 0.47 2.58
C GLN A 131 -19.53 -1.06 2.49
N THR A 132 -18.64 -1.81 3.11
CA THR A 132 -18.79 -3.28 3.20
C THR A 132 -20.03 -3.70 4.02
N GLY A 133 -20.62 -2.77 4.78
CA GLY A 133 -21.85 -3.01 5.56
C GLY A 133 -21.65 -3.80 6.85
N ASN A 134 -20.45 -4.30 7.10
CA ASN A 134 -20.14 -5.17 8.25
C ASN A 134 -19.58 -4.39 9.45
N VAL A 135 -19.41 -3.07 9.31
CA VAL A 135 -18.81 -2.23 10.34
C VAL A 135 -19.77 -1.11 10.73
N ASP A 136 -20.16 -1.09 11.99
CA ASP A 136 -20.93 0.05 12.51
C ASP A 136 -20.02 1.27 12.72
N ILE A 137 -20.66 2.45 12.83
CA ILE A 137 -19.94 3.74 12.93
C ILE A 137 -19.08 3.87 14.19
N LEU A 138 -19.42 3.16 15.27
CA LEU A 138 -18.65 3.19 16.52
C LEU A 138 -17.38 2.36 16.38
N THR A 139 -17.48 1.18 15.79
CA THR A 139 -16.34 0.32 15.45
C THR A 139 -15.39 1.05 14.50
N LEU A 140 -15.93 1.73 13.47
CA LEU A 140 -15.11 2.53 12.55
C LEU A 140 -14.38 3.68 13.25
N LYS A 141 -15.05 4.39 14.17
CA LYS A 141 -14.43 5.46 14.98
C LYS A 141 -13.28 4.92 15.83
N GLN A 142 -13.43 3.74 16.41
CA GLN A 142 -12.38 3.11 17.22
C GLN A 142 -11.21 2.66 16.34
N LEU A 143 -11.47 2.00 15.22
CA LEU A 143 -10.46 1.61 14.24
C LEU A 143 -9.63 2.80 13.80
N LEU A 144 -10.27 3.93 13.57
CA LEU A 144 -9.60 5.17 13.21
C LEU A 144 -8.98 5.89 14.43
N GLY A 145 -9.20 5.43 15.66
CA GLY A 145 -8.62 6.04 16.86
C GLY A 145 -9.14 7.46 17.11
N HIS A 146 -10.43 7.72 16.87
CA HIS A 146 -11.07 8.96 17.29
C HIS A 146 -11.31 8.94 18.79
N SER A 147 -10.52 9.72 19.53
CA SER A 147 -10.51 9.80 20.99
C SER A 147 -11.64 10.63 21.56
N SER A 148 -12.88 10.25 21.38
CA SER A 148 -13.94 10.77 22.21
C SER A 148 -14.95 9.69 22.51
N VAL A 149 -15.02 9.41 23.75
CA VAL A 149 -16.00 8.73 24.60
C VAL A 149 -15.38 7.55 25.35
N GLY A 150 -15.14 7.79 26.63
CA GLY A 150 -15.04 6.73 27.59
C GLY A 150 -16.39 6.02 27.63
N THR A 151 -16.35 4.74 27.38
CA THR A 151 -17.22 3.74 27.95
C THR A 151 -16.73 2.35 27.58
N THR A 152 -16.24 1.65 28.56
CA THR A 152 -16.64 0.33 29.02
C THR A 152 -16.01 -0.88 28.38
N GLN A 153 -15.20 -1.53 29.20
CA GLN A 153 -14.49 -2.80 29.06
C GLN A 153 -15.30 -4.04 28.59
N ILE A 154 -16.59 -3.92 28.34
CA ILE A 154 -17.47 -5.06 28.01
C ILE A 154 -17.50 -5.35 26.50
N TYR A 155 -17.07 -4.41 25.64
CA TYR A 155 -17.16 -4.54 24.17
C TYR A 155 -15.84 -4.96 23.50
N THR A 156 -14.75 -5.16 24.24
CA THR A 156 -13.41 -5.33 23.67
C THR A 156 -13.29 -6.54 22.74
N HIS A 157 -13.86 -7.68 23.05
CA HIS A 157 -13.70 -8.88 22.21
C HIS A 157 -14.61 -8.88 20.97
N LEU A 158 -15.84 -8.38 21.10
CA LEU A 158 -16.75 -8.26 19.94
C LEU A 158 -16.25 -7.24 18.93
N GLN A 159 -15.69 -6.15 19.42
CA GLN A 159 -15.11 -5.07 18.63
C GLN A 159 -13.83 -5.50 17.91
N GLU A 160 -13.01 -6.32 18.55
CA GLU A 160 -11.79 -6.85 17.96
C GLU A 160 -12.11 -7.75 16.75
N PHE A 161 -13.12 -8.61 16.87
CA PHE A 161 -13.59 -9.44 15.75
C PHE A 161 -14.14 -8.60 14.60
N GLN A 162 -14.98 -7.60 14.88
CA GLN A 162 -15.54 -6.70 13.86
C GLN A 162 -14.46 -5.87 13.16
N VAL A 163 -13.44 -5.41 13.90
CA VAL A 163 -12.32 -4.67 13.34
C VAL A 163 -11.47 -5.55 12.41
N ARG A 164 -11.19 -6.80 12.80
CA ARG A 164 -10.49 -7.77 11.94
C ARG A 164 -11.28 -8.03 10.66
N SER A 165 -12.55 -8.37 10.77
CA SER A 165 -13.44 -8.63 9.63
C SER A 165 -13.47 -7.44 8.66
N ALA A 166 -13.58 -6.22 9.16
CA ALA A 166 -13.59 -5.01 8.34
C ALA A 166 -12.29 -4.79 7.55
N ILE A 167 -11.15 -5.15 8.12
CA ILE A 167 -9.86 -5.03 7.46
C ILE A 167 -9.67 -6.15 6.42
N GLU A 168 -10.08 -7.36 6.74
CA GLU A 168 -10.02 -8.51 5.83
C GLU A 168 -10.94 -8.32 4.62
N GLU A 169 -12.13 -7.74 4.82
CA GLU A 169 -13.11 -7.47 3.78
C GLU A 169 -12.85 -6.18 2.98
N ASN A 170 -11.80 -5.42 3.30
CA ASN A 170 -11.45 -4.24 2.53
C ASN A 170 -11.21 -4.64 1.05
N PRO A 171 -11.95 -4.05 0.08
CA PRO A 171 -11.80 -4.39 -1.34
C PRO A 171 -10.37 -4.28 -1.86
N LEU A 172 -9.56 -3.40 -1.27
CA LEU A 172 -8.14 -3.22 -1.61
C LEU A 172 -7.22 -4.26 -0.96
N GLY A 173 -7.73 -5.11 -0.06
CA GLY A 173 -6.99 -6.22 0.54
C GLY A 173 -6.58 -7.30 -0.45
N LYS A 174 -7.22 -7.35 -1.61
CA LYS A 174 -6.95 -8.29 -2.70
C LYS A 174 -6.12 -7.68 -3.84
N VAL A 175 -5.53 -6.51 -3.65
CA VAL A 175 -4.68 -5.86 -4.67
C VAL A 175 -3.41 -6.69 -4.87
N LEU A 176 -3.16 -7.05 -6.14
CA LEU A 176 -2.01 -7.87 -6.52
C LEU A 176 -0.67 -7.22 -6.16
N PRO A 177 0.33 -8.00 -5.71
CA PRO A 177 1.66 -7.49 -5.40
C PRO A 177 2.36 -6.93 -6.65
N ILE A 178 3.24 -5.95 -6.46
CA ILE A 178 4.02 -5.25 -7.51
C ILE A 178 4.70 -6.22 -8.51
N LYS A 179 5.04 -7.45 -8.09
CA LYS A 179 5.64 -8.46 -8.97
C LYS A 179 4.70 -8.91 -10.09
N ALA A 180 3.40 -9.00 -9.84
CA ALA A 180 2.43 -9.38 -10.86
C ALA A 180 2.19 -8.26 -11.88
N ALA A 181 2.26 -7.01 -11.45
CA ALA A 181 2.15 -5.84 -12.34
C ALA A 181 3.36 -5.70 -13.29
N LYS A 182 4.57 -6.10 -12.85
CA LYS A 182 5.75 -6.13 -13.75
C LYS A 182 5.68 -7.27 -14.78
N ALA A 183 5.21 -8.44 -14.38
CA ALA A 183 5.09 -9.57 -15.31
C ALA A 183 4.07 -9.34 -16.43
N SER A 184 3.02 -8.55 -16.18
CA SER A 184 2.02 -8.20 -17.19
C SER A 184 2.46 -7.07 -18.12
N LEU A 185 3.46 -6.26 -17.74
CA LEU A 185 4.04 -5.21 -18.60
C LEU A 185 5.15 -5.76 -19.52
N ASP A 186 5.89 -6.78 -19.08
CA ASP A 186 6.96 -7.40 -19.89
C ASP A 186 6.44 -8.36 -20.97
N THR A 187 5.15 -8.75 -20.92
CA THR A 187 4.54 -9.63 -21.96
C THR A 187 3.92 -8.89 -23.13
N THR A 188 3.87 -7.55 -23.11
CA THR A 188 3.27 -6.74 -24.21
C THR A 188 4.30 -6.26 -25.25
N ASP A 189 5.61 -6.41 -24.99
CA ASP A 189 6.66 -5.94 -25.92
C ASP A 189 7.29 -7.03 -26.81
N ALA A 190 6.72 -8.24 -26.84
CA ALA A 190 7.27 -9.37 -27.59
C ALA A 190 6.37 -9.87 -28.74
N VAL A 191 5.61 -9.00 -29.38
CA VAL A 191 4.90 -9.35 -30.63
C VAL A 191 5.05 -8.21 -31.62
N GLY A 192 6.08 -8.26 -32.42
CA GLY A 192 6.27 -7.30 -33.49
C GLY A 192 7.60 -7.40 -34.23
N GLU A 193 7.94 -8.57 -34.72
CA GLU A 193 8.85 -8.72 -35.87
C GLU A 193 8.55 -10.06 -36.55
N THR A 194 7.66 -10.04 -37.54
CA THR A 194 7.66 -11.06 -38.59
C THR A 194 7.92 -10.37 -39.92
N SER A 195 9.09 -10.70 -40.39
CA SER A 195 9.68 -10.46 -41.68
C SER A 195 8.70 -10.64 -42.85
N VAL A 196 8.68 -9.63 -43.71
CA VAL A 196 8.16 -9.70 -45.07
C VAL A 196 9.19 -10.44 -45.92
N GLU A 197 8.88 -11.65 -46.33
CA GLU A 197 9.56 -12.33 -47.41
C GLU A 197 8.85 -11.97 -48.74
N ASN A 198 9.61 -11.32 -49.60
CA ASN A 198 9.35 -11.15 -51.05
C ASN A 198 9.50 -12.49 -51.71
N ASP A 199 8.56 -12.83 -52.58
CA ASP A 199 8.84 -13.77 -53.68
C ASP A 199 8.20 -13.24 -54.97
N PRO A 200 8.92 -13.17 -56.07
CA PRO A 200 8.44 -12.62 -57.35
C PRO A 200 8.13 -13.74 -58.36
N ALA A 201 7.35 -13.37 -59.31
CA ALA A 201 7.27 -13.91 -60.66
C ALA A 201 6.32 -15.08 -60.95
N GLY A 202 5.56 -14.89 -61.97
CA GLY A 202 4.89 -15.92 -62.80
C GLY A 202 3.74 -15.34 -63.62
N GLU A 203 4.10 -14.78 -64.78
CA GLU A 203 3.38 -14.70 -66.09
C GLU A 203 2.25 -15.75 -66.24
N ASP A 204 1.13 -15.53 -66.86
CA ASP A 204 0.88 -15.39 -68.29
C ASP A 204 -0.62 -15.49 -68.59
N ALA A 205 -1.00 -14.68 -69.54
CA ALA A 205 -1.92 -14.89 -70.67
C ALA A 205 -3.43 -15.21 -70.49
N SER A 206 -4.13 -14.43 -71.12
CA SER A 206 -5.15 -14.61 -72.21
C SER A 206 -6.57 -14.19 -71.89
N GLU A 207 -6.95 -13.12 -72.54
CA GLU A 207 -8.29 -12.84 -73.07
C GLU A 207 -8.70 -13.90 -74.15
N PRO A 208 -9.91 -13.92 -74.72
CA PRO A 208 -11.09 -13.05 -74.60
C PRO A 208 -12.42 -13.82 -74.68
N SER A 209 -13.50 -13.20 -74.34
CA SER A 209 -14.77 -13.10 -75.12
C SER A 209 -15.86 -12.41 -74.29
#